data_94ea51fb8830dcff552b2aaa06a54705
#
_entry.id   94ea51fb8830dcff552b2aaa06a54705
#
_cell.length_a   1.000
_cell.length_b   1.000
_cell.length_c   1.000
_cell.angle_alpha   90.00
_cell.angle_beta   90.00
_cell.angle_gamma   90.00
#
_symmetry.space_group_name_H-M   'P 1'
#
loop_
_entity.id
_entity.type
_entity.pdbx_description
1 polymer ?
#
loop_
_entity_poly.entity_id
_entity_poly.type
_entity_poly.pdbx_seq_one_letter_code
_entity_poly.pdbx_strand_id
1 'polypeptide(L)'
;LARLAVMQGAKILFVPFWTDTKNAYLRVRCCSQARAIENECFVAITGSVGNLPHAENMDIQYAQAAIFSPSDFSFPHDALLAEATPNTEMTLIADVNLDLLKQVRSRGAAQNLLRRREDLYKLDWI
;
A
#
# COMPACT_ATOMS: atom_id res chain seq x y z
N LEU A 1 -7.21 -5.94 9.23
CA LEU A 1 -7.85 -4.65 8.99
C LEU A 1 -7.96 -4.33 7.48
N ALA A 2 -6.87 -4.30 6.71
CA ALA A 2 -6.89 -4.00 5.26
C ALA A 2 -7.88 -4.90 4.49
N ARG A 3 -7.88 -6.20 4.75
CA ARG A 3 -8.81 -7.16 4.14
C ARG A 3 -10.27 -6.78 4.40
N LEU A 4 -10.62 -6.47 5.64
CA LEU A 4 -11.99 -6.07 6.00
C LEU A 4 -12.42 -4.79 5.28
N ALA A 5 -11.55 -3.77 5.21
CA ALA A 5 -11.84 -2.54 4.48
C ALA A 5 -12.09 -2.81 2.98
N VAL A 6 -11.27 -3.66 2.35
CA VAL A 6 -11.45 -4.03 0.93
C VAL A 6 -12.72 -4.85 0.71
N MET A 7 -13.07 -5.75 1.61
CA MET A 7 -14.35 -6.48 1.56
C MET A 7 -15.56 -5.54 1.65
N GLN A 8 -15.43 -4.41 2.33
CA GLN A 8 -16.44 -3.35 2.40
C GLN A 8 -16.39 -2.36 1.22
N GLY A 9 -15.56 -2.63 0.22
CA GLY A 9 -15.51 -1.87 -1.02
C GLY A 9 -14.35 -0.88 -1.15
N ALA A 10 -13.43 -0.81 -0.21
CA ALA A 10 -12.25 0.05 -0.34
C ALA A 10 -11.43 -0.37 -1.56
N LYS A 11 -11.07 0.61 -2.38
CA LYS A 11 -10.25 0.41 -3.59
C LYS A 11 -8.85 0.97 -3.44
N ILE A 12 -8.71 1.95 -2.55
CA ILE A 12 -7.45 2.61 -2.23
C ILE A 12 -7.32 2.63 -0.71
N LEU A 13 -6.15 2.26 -0.20
CA LEU A 13 -5.78 2.39 1.19
C LEU A 13 -4.70 3.46 1.33
N PHE A 14 -4.89 4.40 2.24
CA PHE A 14 -3.91 5.42 2.56
C PHE A 14 -3.20 5.05 3.86
N VAL A 15 -1.88 5.04 3.83
CA VAL A 15 -1.03 4.64 4.95
C VAL A 15 -0.06 5.78 5.28
N PRO A 16 -0.48 6.78 6.05
CA PRO A 16 0.46 7.73 6.62
C PRO A 16 1.29 7.04 7.70
N PHE A 17 2.59 7.33 7.74
CA PHE A 17 3.49 6.69 8.69
C PHE A 17 4.61 7.62 9.15
N TRP A 18 5.21 7.27 10.26
CA TRP A 18 6.47 7.80 10.74
C TRP A 18 7.44 6.65 11.04
N THR A 19 8.67 6.77 10.60
CA THR A 19 9.75 5.82 10.89
C THR A 19 11.09 6.57 11.01
N ASP A 20 11.96 6.05 11.88
CA ASP A 20 13.26 6.62 12.20
C ASP A 20 14.40 5.99 11.40
N THR A 21 14.22 4.77 10.94
CA THR A 21 15.26 3.97 10.29
C THR A 21 14.78 3.37 8.98
N LYS A 22 15.74 3.05 8.10
CA LYS A 22 15.45 2.34 6.85
C LYS A 22 14.75 0.99 7.09
N ASN A 23 15.15 0.27 8.15
CA ASN A 23 14.50 -1.01 8.48
C ASN A 23 13.05 -0.84 8.90
N ALA A 24 12.74 0.20 9.68
CA ALA A 24 11.37 0.53 10.06
C ALA A 24 10.53 0.89 8.83
N TYR A 25 11.05 1.74 7.96
CA TYR A 25 10.44 2.05 6.68
C TYR A 25 10.18 0.81 5.81
N LEU A 26 11.17 -0.08 5.66
CA LEU A 26 11.02 -1.29 4.85
C LEU A 26 9.90 -2.21 5.35
N ARG A 27 9.67 -2.28 6.68
CA ARG A 27 8.51 -3.00 7.22
C ARG A 27 7.19 -2.40 6.72
N VAL A 28 7.06 -1.07 6.78
CA VAL A 28 5.87 -0.38 6.27
C VAL A 28 5.70 -0.62 4.77
N ARG A 29 6.77 -0.42 4.01
CA ARG A 29 6.78 -0.58 2.55
C ARG A 29 6.37 -1.99 2.12
N CYS A 30 7.06 -3.00 2.62
CA CYS A 30 6.81 -4.40 2.23
C CYS A 30 5.41 -4.86 2.65
N CYS A 31 4.95 -4.50 3.86
CA CYS A 31 3.60 -4.81 4.30
C CYS A 31 2.55 -4.11 3.42
N SER A 32 2.76 -2.84 3.06
CA SER A 32 1.83 -2.08 2.22
C SER A 32 1.75 -2.65 0.81
N GLN A 33 2.87 -3.00 0.21
CA GLN A 33 2.95 -3.65 -1.09
C GLN A 33 2.24 -5.02 -1.08
N ALA A 34 2.46 -5.82 -0.04
CA ALA A 34 1.75 -7.09 0.15
C ALA A 34 0.23 -6.87 0.27
N ARG A 35 -0.23 -5.82 1.01
CA ARG A 35 -1.67 -5.50 1.08
C ARG A 35 -2.26 -5.15 -0.28
N ALA A 36 -1.52 -4.43 -1.14
CA ALA A 36 -1.98 -4.12 -2.49
C ALA A 36 -2.16 -5.39 -3.33
N ILE A 37 -1.18 -6.28 -3.31
CA ILE A 37 -1.18 -7.52 -4.09
C ILE A 37 -2.27 -8.49 -3.61
N GLU A 38 -2.29 -8.83 -2.34
CA GLU A 38 -3.19 -9.85 -1.79
C GLU A 38 -4.67 -9.44 -1.74
N ASN A 39 -4.94 -8.12 -1.71
CA ASN A 39 -6.30 -7.58 -1.68
C ASN A 39 -6.75 -6.98 -3.01
N GLU A 40 -5.89 -7.01 -4.03
CA GLU A 40 -6.18 -6.42 -5.34
C GLU A 40 -6.73 -4.99 -5.20
N CYS A 41 -5.96 -4.13 -4.55
CA CYS A 41 -6.27 -2.72 -4.31
C CYS A 41 -5.04 -1.84 -4.51
N PHE A 42 -5.24 -0.53 -4.58
CA PHE A 42 -4.13 0.41 -4.50
C PHE A 42 -3.79 0.70 -3.05
N VAL A 43 -2.51 0.94 -2.77
CA VAL A 43 -2.04 1.40 -1.46
C VAL A 43 -1.08 2.56 -1.66
N ALA A 44 -1.41 3.71 -1.11
CA ALA A 44 -0.54 4.88 -1.10
C ALA A 44 0.08 5.06 0.27
N ILE A 45 1.40 5.06 0.32
CA ILE A 45 2.16 5.31 1.55
C ILE A 45 2.81 6.67 1.51
N THR A 46 2.78 7.39 2.62
CA THR A 46 3.46 8.68 2.79
C THR A 46 3.98 8.80 4.21
N GLY A 47 5.22 9.24 4.36
CA GLY A 47 5.87 9.37 5.66
C GLY A 47 6.59 10.69 5.83
N SER A 48 6.84 11.06 7.07
CA SER A 48 7.58 12.26 7.41
C SER A 48 9.05 12.14 7.00
N VAL A 49 9.60 13.21 6.49
CA VAL A 49 11.03 13.35 6.17
C VAL A 49 11.60 14.61 6.82
N GLY A 50 12.92 14.67 6.94
CA GLY A 50 13.61 15.75 7.64
C GLY A 50 13.76 15.47 9.14
N ASN A 51 14.77 16.05 9.75
CA ASN A 51 15.07 15.84 11.16
C ASN A 51 14.51 16.98 11.99
N LEU A 52 13.94 16.64 13.15
CA LEU A 52 13.41 17.59 14.14
C LEU A 52 14.20 17.47 15.45
N PRO A 53 15.44 18.00 15.53
CA PRO A 53 16.37 17.73 16.64
C PRO A 53 15.89 18.19 18.01
N HIS A 54 14.82 18.97 18.07
CA HIS A 54 14.21 19.47 19.32
C HIS A 54 12.89 18.78 19.67
N ALA A 55 12.44 17.81 18.83
CA ALA A 55 11.22 17.06 19.10
C ALA A 55 11.59 15.68 19.63
N GLU A 56 11.27 15.45 20.91
CA GLU A 56 11.54 14.16 21.55
C GLU A 56 10.86 13.01 20.80
N ASN A 57 11.61 11.94 20.53
CA ASN A 57 11.20 10.75 19.77
C ASN A 57 10.85 11.01 18.27
N MET A 58 11.12 12.22 17.74
CA MET A 58 10.93 12.55 16.33
C MET A 58 12.15 13.24 15.72
N ASP A 59 13.27 13.15 16.36
CA ASP A 59 14.54 13.79 15.99
C ASP A 59 15.10 13.23 14.68
N ILE A 60 14.92 11.94 14.41
CA ILE A 60 15.35 11.28 13.17
C ILE A 60 14.13 10.78 12.41
N GLN A 61 14.11 11.00 11.09
CA GLN A 61 13.03 10.54 10.23
C GLN A 61 13.58 9.92 8.95
N TYR A 62 13.02 8.78 8.56
CA TYR A 62 13.35 8.12 7.31
C TYR A 62 12.06 7.67 6.62
N ALA A 63 11.77 8.20 5.45
CA ALA A 63 10.62 7.81 4.67
C ALA A 63 10.88 7.91 3.16
N GLN A 64 10.03 7.21 2.41
CA GLN A 64 9.92 7.30 0.96
C GLN A 64 8.47 7.04 0.59
N ALA A 65 7.80 8.00 -0.03
CA ALA A 65 6.43 7.82 -0.48
C ALA A 65 6.38 6.85 -1.67
N ALA A 66 5.31 6.07 -1.77
CA ALA A 66 5.08 5.18 -2.89
C ALA A 66 3.59 4.92 -3.10
N ILE A 67 3.23 4.52 -4.33
CA ILE A 67 1.89 4.06 -4.69
C ILE A 67 2.03 2.66 -5.27
N PHE A 68 1.38 1.70 -4.61
CA PHE A 68 1.37 0.29 -5.00
C PHE A 68 0.05 -0.08 -5.68
N SER A 69 0.13 -1.03 -6.60
CA SER A 69 -1.00 -1.62 -7.32
C SER A 69 -1.08 -3.13 -7.08
N PRO A 70 -2.12 -3.83 -7.55
CA PRO A 70 -2.02 -5.26 -7.76
C PRO A 70 -0.84 -5.62 -8.66
N SER A 71 -0.34 -6.87 -8.54
CA SER A 71 0.62 -7.45 -9.47
C SER A 71 -0.14 -8.36 -10.44
N ASP A 72 -0.46 -7.85 -11.63
CA ASP A 72 -1.16 -8.58 -12.69
C ASP A 72 -0.83 -7.96 -14.06
N PHE A 73 -1.20 -8.59 -15.16
CA PHE A 73 -0.84 -8.18 -16.53
C PHE A 73 -1.11 -6.72 -16.88
N SER A 74 -2.10 -6.13 -16.26
CA SER A 74 -2.48 -4.74 -16.51
C SER A 74 -1.77 -3.73 -15.61
N PHE A 75 -0.94 -4.20 -14.69
CA PHE A 75 -0.20 -3.40 -13.71
C PHE A 75 1.30 -3.70 -13.76
N PRO A 76 2.16 -2.88 -13.16
CA PRO A 76 3.58 -3.19 -13.02
C PRO A 76 3.80 -4.54 -12.33
N HIS A 77 4.76 -5.33 -12.83
CA HIS A 77 5.02 -6.69 -12.34
C HIS A 77 5.44 -6.70 -10.86
N ASP A 78 6.15 -5.67 -10.43
CA ASP A 78 6.57 -5.48 -9.03
C ASP A 78 5.52 -4.76 -8.19
N ALA A 79 4.33 -4.49 -8.75
CA ALA A 79 3.25 -3.78 -8.10
C ALA A 79 3.60 -2.33 -7.68
N LEU A 80 4.64 -1.71 -8.24
CA LEU A 80 5.07 -0.35 -7.95
C LEU A 80 4.64 0.60 -9.06
N LEU A 81 3.61 1.41 -8.81
CA LEU A 81 3.12 2.41 -9.76
C LEU A 81 4.00 3.66 -9.79
N ALA A 82 4.38 4.15 -8.63
CA ALA A 82 5.22 5.34 -8.49
C ALA A 82 5.96 5.32 -7.15
N GLU A 83 7.14 5.91 -7.11
CA GLU A 83 7.97 6.00 -5.92
C GLU A 83 8.71 7.34 -5.89
N ALA A 84 8.75 7.95 -4.72
CA ALA A 84 9.47 9.19 -4.47
C ALA A 84 10.98 8.93 -4.27
N THR A 85 11.78 9.98 -4.29
CA THR A 85 13.18 9.91 -3.85
C THR A 85 13.24 9.69 -2.33
N PRO A 86 14.07 8.77 -1.83
CA PRO A 86 14.20 8.55 -0.39
C PRO A 86 14.58 9.83 0.36
N ASN A 87 13.96 10.05 1.51
CA ASN A 87 14.24 11.17 2.41
C ASN A 87 14.19 12.56 1.76
N THR A 88 13.39 12.71 0.73
CA THR A 88 13.23 13.98 0.02
C THR A 88 11.80 14.48 0.21
N GLU A 89 11.67 15.73 0.66
CA GLU A 89 10.38 16.42 0.68
C GLU A 89 9.92 16.68 -0.75
N MET A 90 8.84 16.02 -1.16
CA MET A 90 8.31 16.15 -2.50
C MET A 90 6.85 15.68 -2.58
N THR A 91 6.15 16.13 -3.61
CA THR A 91 4.83 15.62 -3.96
C THR A 91 4.96 14.53 -5.02
N LEU A 92 4.45 13.33 -4.71
CA LEU A 92 4.34 12.23 -5.65
C LEU A 92 2.93 12.17 -6.22
N ILE A 93 2.81 12.23 -7.55
CA ILE A 93 1.53 12.16 -8.26
C ILE A 93 1.54 10.97 -9.21
N ALA A 94 0.48 10.19 -9.19
CA ALA A 94 0.24 9.12 -10.17
C ALA A 94 -1.25 8.92 -10.43
N ASP A 95 -1.57 8.54 -11.65
CA ASP A 95 -2.94 8.16 -12.02
C ASP A 95 -3.22 6.71 -11.63
N VAL A 96 -4.38 6.48 -11.01
CA VAL A 96 -4.87 5.15 -10.65
C VAL A 96 -6.14 4.85 -11.44
N ASN A 97 -6.15 3.73 -12.15
CA ASN A 97 -7.28 3.32 -12.96
C ASN A 97 -8.18 2.33 -12.20
N LEU A 98 -9.30 2.83 -11.69
CA LEU A 98 -10.25 2.03 -10.92
C LEU A 98 -11.06 1.05 -11.78
N ASP A 99 -11.23 1.31 -13.07
CA ASP A 99 -11.92 0.36 -13.96
C ASP A 99 -11.01 -0.82 -14.30
N LEU A 100 -9.72 -0.56 -14.47
CA LEU A 100 -8.73 -1.63 -14.59
C LEU A 100 -8.69 -2.51 -13.33
N LEU A 101 -8.81 -1.91 -12.15
CA LEU A 101 -8.91 -2.65 -10.89
C LEU A 101 -10.12 -3.59 -10.86
N LYS A 102 -11.28 -3.13 -11.35
CA LYS A 102 -12.48 -3.99 -11.47
C LYS A 102 -12.25 -5.17 -12.42
N GLN A 103 -11.56 -4.93 -13.55
CA GLN A 103 -11.24 -5.97 -14.51
C GLN A 103 -10.33 -7.04 -13.92
N VAL A 104 -9.27 -6.63 -13.22
CA VAL A 104 -8.35 -7.56 -12.55
C VAL A 104 -9.06 -8.38 -11.47
N ARG A 105 -9.90 -7.77 -10.65
CA ARG A 105 -10.69 -8.49 -9.64
C ARG A 105 -11.62 -9.55 -10.23
N SER A 106 -12.15 -9.32 -11.43
CA SER A 106 -13.09 -10.25 -12.08
C SER A 106 -12.43 -11.25 -13.03
N ARG A 107 -11.32 -10.88 -13.68
CA ARG A 107 -10.71 -11.63 -14.78
C ARG A 107 -9.18 -11.71 -14.72
N GLY A 108 -8.56 -11.21 -13.65
CA GLY A 108 -7.12 -11.25 -13.46
C GLY A 108 -6.57 -12.67 -13.34
N ALA A 109 -5.28 -12.83 -13.53
CA ALA A 109 -4.61 -14.13 -13.53
C ALA A 109 -4.67 -14.81 -12.15
N ALA A 110 -4.49 -14.06 -11.07
CA ALA A 110 -4.43 -14.63 -9.71
C ALA A 110 -5.79 -14.63 -8.99
N GLN A 111 -6.57 -13.57 -9.12
CA GLN A 111 -7.87 -13.38 -8.47
C GLN A 111 -7.82 -13.62 -6.95
N ASN A 112 -6.81 -13.10 -6.30
CA ASN A 112 -6.54 -13.32 -4.88
C ASN A 112 -7.72 -12.92 -3.97
N LEU A 113 -8.47 -11.89 -4.34
CA LEU A 113 -9.62 -11.44 -3.58
C LEU A 113 -10.84 -12.36 -3.75
N LEU A 114 -11.06 -12.87 -4.97
CA LEU A 114 -12.22 -13.72 -5.30
C LEU A 114 -12.05 -15.16 -4.80
N ARG A 115 -10.85 -15.72 -4.91
CA ARG A 115 -10.57 -17.15 -4.63
C ARG A 115 -10.22 -17.44 -3.17
N ARG A 116 -10.64 -16.57 -2.26
CA ARG A 116 -10.44 -16.82 -0.83
C ARG A 116 -11.27 -18.00 -0.33
N ARG A 117 -10.72 -18.71 0.61
CA ARG A 117 -11.39 -19.84 1.26
C ARG A 117 -12.29 -19.36 2.42
N GLU A 118 -13.35 -18.62 2.06
CA GLU A 118 -14.35 -18.11 3.03
C GLU A 118 -15.14 -19.23 3.72
N ASP A 119 -15.06 -20.43 3.19
CA ASP A 119 -15.57 -21.66 3.82
C ASP A 119 -14.77 -22.12 5.03
N LEU A 120 -13.50 -21.65 5.17
CA LEU A 120 -12.60 -22.06 6.25
C LEU A 120 -12.50 -21.05 7.39
N TYR A 121 -12.82 -19.78 7.15
CA TYR A 121 -12.69 -18.72 8.16
C TYR A 121 -13.64 -17.55 7.89
N LYS A 122 -13.95 -16.83 8.94
CA LYS A 122 -14.73 -15.59 8.90
C LYS A 122 -13.93 -14.43 9.47
N LEU A 123 -14.02 -13.27 8.84
CA LEU A 123 -13.44 -12.01 9.32
C LEU A 123 -14.58 -11.04 9.63
N ASP A 124 -14.64 -10.58 10.87
CA ASP A 124 -15.63 -9.60 11.33
C ASP A 124 -14.95 -8.43 12.04
N TRP A 125 -15.66 -7.30 12.06
CA TRP A 125 -15.37 -6.21 12.98
C TRP A 125 -15.90 -6.59 14.38
N ILE A 126 -15.12 -6.28 15.41
CA ILE A 126 -15.52 -6.44 16.81
C ILE A 126 -16.24 -5.17 17.24
#